data_f2bfe2c6236992ab824fa22fbda1b577
#
_entry.id   f2bfe2c6236992ab824fa22fbda1b577
#
_cell.length_a   1.000
_cell.length_b   1.000
_cell.length_c   1.000
_cell.angle_alpha   90.00
_cell.angle_beta   90.00
_cell.angle_gamma   90.00
#
_symmetry.space_group_name_H-M   'P 1'
#
loop_
_entity.id
_entity.type
_entity.pdbx_description
1 polymer ?
#
loop_
_entity_poly.entity_id
_entity_poly.type
_entity_poly.pdbx_seq_one_letter_code
_entity_poly.pdbx_strand_id
1 'polypeptide(L)'
;GEQFEVTGLTWMDHEFGSAELGTDQVGWDWFSIQLEDDTELMLYRMRRKDGSSDLASSGTAVSPDGRTRHLEVTDFQIESTATWTSPESKATYPSRWKLTFPSLNLVLDVTPLLADQELRTSRSTKVSYWEGAVAVTGTKQGRPIKGHGYVELTGYAERLKL
;
A
#
# COMPACT_ATOMS: atom_id res chain seq x y z
N GLY A 1 26.24 0.62 -21.61
CA GLY A 1 25.02 -0.14 -21.39
C GLY A 1 24.11 -0.03 -22.60
N GLU A 2 23.16 -0.92 -22.73
CA GLU A 2 22.13 -0.84 -23.78
C GLU A 2 21.08 0.19 -23.37
N GLN A 3 20.51 0.88 -24.35
CA GLN A 3 19.45 1.88 -24.15
C GLN A 3 18.15 1.31 -24.75
N PHE A 4 17.08 1.39 -23.97
CA PHE A 4 15.74 0.95 -24.37
C PHE A 4 14.76 2.10 -24.24
N GLU A 5 13.85 2.23 -25.20
CA GLU A 5 12.70 3.11 -25.11
C GLU A 5 11.56 2.35 -24.42
N VAL A 6 11.01 2.95 -23.37
CA VAL A 6 9.93 2.35 -22.59
C VAL A 6 8.80 3.33 -22.37
N THR A 7 7.60 2.81 -22.16
CA THR A 7 6.43 3.57 -21.70
C THR A 7 5.90 2.92 -20.43
N GLY A 8 5.29 3.70 -19.55
CA GLY A 8 4.74 3.19 -18.30
C GLY A 8 4.13 4.28 -17.46
N LEU A 9 3.70 3.88 -16.26
CA LEU A 9 3.21 4.77 -15.23
C LEU A 9 4.27 4.90 -14.14
N THR A 10 4.29 6.03 -13.46
CA THR A 10 5.15 6.29 -12.31
C THR A 10 4.32 6.85 -11.17
N TRP A 11 4.75 6.59 -9.96
CA TRP A 11 4.26 7.23 -8.75
C TRP A 11 5.42 7.94 -8.08
N MET A 12 5.19 9.11 -7.50
CA MET A 12 6.18 9.84 -6.72
C MET A 12 5.59 10.17 -5.36
N ASP A 13 6.27 9.73 -4.31
CA ASP A 13 6.05 10.24 -2.97
C ASP A 13 6.95 11.43 -2.71
N HIS A 14 6.40 12.45 -2.07
CA HIS A 14 7.16 13.58 -1.57
C HIS A 14 6.84 13.74 -0.09
N GLU A 15 7.49 12.92 0.72
CA GLU A 15 7.31 12.90 2.16
C GLU A 15 8.48 13.60 2.86
N PHE A 16 8.16 14.41 3.84
CA PHE A 16 9.15 15.05 4.71
C PHE A 16 8.59 15.24 6.11
N GLY A 17 9.43 15.05 7.10
CA GLY A 17 9.04 15.18 8.50
C GLY A 17 10.14 14.70 9.42
N SER A 18 9.97 14.93 10.71
CA SER A 18 10.86 14.45 11.79
C SER A 18 10.10 13.66 12.86
N ALA A 19 8.85 13.26 12.55
CA ALA A 19 8.05 12.51 13.50
C ALA A 19 8.46 11.03 13.49
N GLU A 20 8.80 10.51 14.65
CA GLU A 20 8.96 9.06 14.87
C GLU A 20 7.58 8.40 15.01
N LEU A 21 7.55 7.07 14.85
CA LEU A 21 6.37 6.28 15.17
C LEU A 21 5.97 6.47 16.63
N GLY A 22 4.68 6.62 16.89
CA GLY A 22 4.14 6.63 18.25
C GLY A 22 4.49 5.34 19.01
N THR A 23 4.47 5.40 20.35
CA THR A 23 4.89 4.29 21.21
C THR A 23 4.16 2.98 20.97
N ASP A 24 2.90 3.06 20.51
CA ASP A 24 2.05 1.90 20.22
C ASP A 24 2.01 1.52 18.73
N GLN A 25 2.62 2.32 17.86
CA GLN A 25 2.71 2.03 16.44
C GLN A 25 3.89 1.07 16.16
N VAL A 26 3.70 0.16 15.21
CA VAL A 26 4.71 -0.86 14.86
C VAL A 26 5.18 -0.78 13.42
N GLY A 27 4.49 -0.03 12.57
CA GLY A 27 4.76 0.14 11.15
C GLY A 27 3.50 0.54 10.41
N TRP A 28 3.59 0.56 9.09
CA TRP A 28 2.46 0.89 8.23
C TRP A 28 2.32 -0.06 7.05
N ASP A 29 1.14 -0.06 6.47
CA ASP A 29 0.83 -0.62 5.17
C ASP A 29 0.40 0.55 4.27
N TRP A 30 1.15 0.82 3.23
CA TRP A 30 0.92 1.90 2.29
C TRP A 30 0.56 1.35 0.91
N PHE A 31 -0.33 2.02 0.22
CA PHE A 31 -0.83 1.63 -1.09
C PHE A 31 -0.91 2.84 -2.00
N SER A 32 -0.36 2.74 -3.21
CA SER A 32 -0.71 3.59 -4.34
C SER A 32 -1.42 2.75 -5.40
N ILE A 33 -2.52 3.26 -5.93
CA ILE A 33 -3.34 2.56 -6.91
C ILE A 33 -3.72 3.53 -8.01
N GLN A 34 -3.52 3.11 -9.26
CA GLN A 34 -3.90 3.81 -10.48
C GLN A 34 -4.88 2.91 -11.24
N LEU A 35 -6.13 3.36 -11.35
CA LEU A 35 -7.18 2.64 -12.06
C LEU A 35 -7.24 3.06 -13.54
N GLU A 36 -7.74 2.18 -14.40
CA GLU A 36 -7.84 2.40 -15.85
C GLU A 36 -8.80 3.52 -16.28
N ASP A 37 -9.59 4.06 -15.34
CA ASP A 37 -10.47 5.20 -15.53
C ASP A 37 -9.87 6.52 -14.99
N ASP A 38 -8.55 6.58 -14.84
CA ASP A 38 -7.79 7.71 -14.30
C ASP A 38 -8.16 8.08 -12.85
N THR A 39 -8.81 7.18 -12.11
CA THR A 39 -8.97 7.32 -10.65
C THR A 39 -7.70 6.85 -9.96
N GLU A 40 -7.20 7.65 -9.04
CA GLU A 40 -6.03 7.29 -8.24
C GLU A 40 -6.39 7.24 -6.75
N LEU A 41 -5.75 6.34 -6.02
CA LEU A 41 -5.93 6.18 -4.59
C LEU A 41 -4.56 6.07 -3.93
N MET A 42 -4.34 6.82 -2.88
CA MET A 42 -3.26 6.61 -1.94
C MET A 42 -3.87 6.32 -0.57
N LEU A 43 -3.40 5.29 0.10
CA LEU A 43 -3.84 4.91 1.43
C LEU A 43 -2.63 4.57 2.28
N TYR A 44 -2.70 4.88 3.56
CA TYR A 44 -1.83 4.26 4.55
C TYR A 44 -2.61 3.86 5.79
N ARG A 45 -2.26 2.71 6.33
CA ARG A 45 -2.73 2.18 7.60
C ARG A 45 -1.57 2.11 8.57
N MET A 46 -1.55 2.99 9.55
CA MET A 46 -0.64 2.90 10.69
C MET A 46 -1.12 1.76 11.60
N ARG A 47 -0.28 0.75 11.83
CA ARG A 47 -0.63 -0.42 12.63
C ARG A 47 -0.19 -0.25 14.07
N ARG A 48 -1.07 -0.58 15.01
CA ARG A 48 -0.78 -0.64 16.44
C ARG A 48 -0.36 -2.05 16.87
N LYS A 49 0.29 -2.15 18.03
CA LYS A 49 0.74 -3.41 18.63
C LYS A 49 -0.38 -4.43 18.87
N ASP A 50 -1.60 -3.97 19.13
CA ASP A 50 -2.78 -4.80 19.32
C ASP A 50 -3.42 -5.28 18.02
N GLY A 51 -2.83 -4.91 16.87
CA GLY A 51 -3.33 -5.23 15.53
C GLY A 51 -4.39 -4.25 15.01
N SER A 52 -4.83 -3.29 15.81
CA SER A 52 -5.77 -2.27 15.37
C SER A 52 -5.12 -1.25 14.43
N SER A 53 -5.94 -0.51 13.67
CA SER A 53 -5.51 0.65 12.90
C SER A 53 -5.48 1.88 13.80
N ASP A 54 -4.42 2.67 13.69
CA ASP A 54 -4.34 3.97 14.33
C ASP A 54 -5.30 4.97 13.66
N LEU A 55 -5.86 5.89 14.43
CA LEU A 55 -6.74 6.95 13.89
C LEU A 55 -6.03 7.91 12.93
N ALA A 56 -4.69 7.96 12.97
CA ALA A 56 -3.88 8.71 12.01
C ALA A 56 -3.84 8.05 10.61
N SER A 57 -4.36 6.81 10.47
CA SER A 57 -4.49 6.15 9.17
C SER A 57 -5.44 6.95 8.28
N SER A 58 -5.03 7.20 7.04
CA SER A 58 -5.84 8.00 6.12
C SER A 58 -5.50 7.70 4.66
N GLY A 59 -6.07 8.45 3.75
CA GLY A 59 -5.78 8.36 2.34
C GLY A 59 -6.30 9.52 1.53
N THR A 60 -6.09 9.45 0.25
CA THR A 60 -6.58 10.41 -0.74
C THR A 60 -7.12 9.66 -1.95
N ALA A 61 -8.31 10.02 -2.38
CA ALA A 61 -8.84 9.64 -3.68
C ALA A 61 -8.73 10.83 -4.64
N VAL A 62 -8.24 10.57 -5.85
CA VAL A 62 -8.17 11.56 -6.93
C VAL A 62 -9.10 11.11 -8.04
N SER A 63 -10.01 11.98 -8.43
CA SER A 63 -10.93 11.73 -9.55
C SER A 63 -10.26 12.00 -10.90
N PRO A 64 -10.78 11.49 -12.03
CA PRO A 64 -10.20 11.71 -13.35
C PRO A 64 -10.07 13.19 -13.77
N ASP A 65 -10.85 14.06 -13.15
CA ASP A 65 -10.79 15.51 -13.35
C ASP A 65 -9.78 16.23 -12.41
N GLY A 66 -9.00 15.45 -11.66
CA GLY A 66 -7.96 15.97 -10.74
C GLY A 66 -8.49 16.44 -9.38
N ARG A 67 -9.79 16.32 -9.10
CA ARG A 67 -10.30 16.66 -7.77
C ARG A 67 -9.87 15.62 -6.74
N THR A 68 -9.41 16.11 -5.61
CA THR A 68 -8.99 15.28 -4.48
C THR A 68 -10.08 15.17 -3.41
N ARG A 69 -10.14 14.02 -2.79
CA ARG A 69 -10.96 13.76 -1.60
C ARG A 69 -10.09 13.09 -0.54
N HIS A 70 -10.02 13.69 0.63
CA HIS A 70 -9.43 13.05 1.80
C HIS A 70 -10.29 11.89 2.27
N LEU A 71 -9.64 10.80 2.68
CA LEU A 71 -10.27 9.59 3.22
C LEU A 71 -9.78 9.40 4.65
N GLU A 72 -10.70 9.44 5.58
CA GLU A 72 -10.47 9.08 6.98
C GLU A 72 -10.36 7.55 7.13
N VAL A 73 -9.80 7.08 8.24
CA VAL A 73 -9.67 5.65 8.54
C VAL A 73 -10.99 4.87 8.44
N THR A 74 -12.11 5.54 8.63
CA THR A 74 -13.47 4.97 8.55
C THR A 74 -14.05 4.93 7.15
N ASP A 75 -13.44 5.62 6.18
CA ASP A 75 -13.90 5.68 4.79
C ASP A 75 -13.47 4.47 3.96
N PHE A 76 -12.53 3.67 4.45
CA PHE A 76 -12.02 2.50 3.76
C PHE A 76 -11.75 1.33 4.70
N GLN A 77 -11.72 0.13 4.12
CA GLN A 77 -11.35 -1.10 4.82
C GLN A 77 -10.23 -1.79 4.04
N ILE A 78 -9.23 -2.28 4.76
CA ILE A 78 -8.11 -3.06 4.23
C ILE A 78 -8.17 -4.44 4.89
N GLU A 79 -8.55 -5.45 4.12
CA GLU A 79 -8.58 -6.85 4.56
C GLU A 79 -7.47 -7.63 3.86
N SER A 80 -6.58 -8.26 4.64
CA SER A 80 -5.60 -9.20 4.10
C SER A 80 -6.27 -10.55 3.85
N THR A 81 -6.19 -11.06 2.62
CA THR A 81 -6.81 -12.33 2.22
C THR A 81 -5.82 -13.47 2.06
N ALA A 82 -4.51 -13.19 2.10
CA ALA A 82 -3.45 -14.19 2.08
C ALA A 82 -2.18 -13.63 2.76
N THR A 83 -1.22 -14.52 3.00
CA THR A 83 0.09 -14.17 3.55
C THR A 83 1.21 -14.82 2.74
N TRP A 84 2.40 -14.24 2.84
CA TRP A 84 3.63 -14.79 2.33
C TRP A 84 4.73 -14.69 3.41
N THR A 85 5.50 -15.77 3.58
CA THR A 85 6.60 -15.79 4.53
C THR A 85 7.93 -15.74 3.78
N SER A 86 8.74 -14.75 4.11
CA SER A 86 10.06 -14.57 3.51
C SER A 86 10.97 -15.76 3.84
N PRO A 87 11.61 -16.37 2.84
CA PRO A 87 12.62 -17.39 3.08
C PRO A 87 13.88 -16.82 3.74
N GLU A 88 14.12 -15.51 3.63
CA GLU A 88 15.29 -14.82 4.17
C GLU A 88 15.07 -14.34 5.61
N SER A 89 14.14 -13.40 5.82
CA SER A 89 13.89 -12.78 7.13
C SER A 89 13.05 -13.65 8.05
N LYS A 90 12.31 -14.63 7.52
CA LYS A 90 11.27 -15.42 8.21
C LYS A 90 10.06 -14.58 8.63
N ALA A 91 10.00 -13.32 8.25
CA ALA A 91 8.83 -12.49 8.47
C ALA A 91 7.65 -12.96 7.63
N THR A 92 6.45 -12.81 8.18
CA THR A 92 5.21 -13.10 7.47
C THR A 92 4.49 -11.81 7.15
N TYR A 93 4.32 -11.54 5.86
CA TYR A 93 3.66 -10.36 5.32
C TYR A 93 2.27 -10.69 4.81
N PRO A 94 1.30 -9.76 4.88
CA PRO A 94 0.12 -9.82 4.03
C PRO A 94 0.56 -9.88 2.56
N SER A 95 -0.12 -10.63 1.72
CA SER A 95 0.29 -10.80 0.32
C SER A 95 -0.85 -10.68 -0.69
N ARG A 96 -2.07 -10.47 -0.25
CA ARG A 96 -3.24 -10.15 -1.06
C ARG A 96 -4.21 -9.35 -0.21
N TRP A 97 -4.92 -8.43 -0.83
CA TRP A 97 -5.82 -7.57 -0.09
C TRP A 97 -7.15 -7.39 -0.81
N LYS A 98 -8.20 -7.23 -0.03
CA LYS A 98 -9.45 -6.63 -0.46
C LYS A 98 -9.54 -5.24 0.14
N LEU A 99 -9.68 -4.23 -0.72
CA LEU A 99 -9.91 -2.85 -0.33
C LEU A 99 -11.35 -2.48 -0.62
N THR A 100 -12.04 -1.92 0.36
CA THR A 100 -13.44 -1.52 0.22
C THR A 100 -13.60 -0.05 0.56
N PHE A 101 -14.27 0.69 -0.31
CA PHE A 101 -14.57 2.12 -0.17
C PHE A 101 -16.07 2.34 -0.34
N PRO A 102 -16.87 2.25 0.74
CA PRO A 102 -18.33 2.31 0.65
C PRO A 102 -18.83 3.59 0.00
N SER A 103 -18.25 4.73 0.37
CA SER A 103 -18.66 6.05 -0.15
C SER A 103 -18.30 6.30 -1.62
N LEU A 104 -17.41 5.48 -2.21
CA LEU A 104 -17.05 5.50 -3.63
C LEU A 104 -17.74 4.38 -4.42
N ASN A 105 -18.50 3.50 -3.76
CA ASN A 105 -19.02 2.26 -4.34
C ASN A 105 -17.92 1.49 -5.08
N LEU A 106 -16.75 1.33 -4.41
CA LEU A 106 -15.55 0.73 -4.98
C LEU A 106 -15.07 -0.43 -4.10
N VAL A 107 -14.82 -1.58 -4.74
CA VAL A 107 -14.21 -2.75 -4.10
C VAL A 107 -13.10 -3.24 -5.02
N LEU A 108 -11.91 -3.41 -4.45
CA LEU A 108 -10.70 -3.80 -5.18
C LEU A 108 -10.08 -5.05 -4.55
N ASP A 109 -9.67 -5.98 -5.41
CA ASP A 109 -8.79 -7.09 -5.09
C ASP A 109 -7.39 -6.73 -5.58
N VAL A 110 -6.43 -6.69 -4.65
CA VAL A 110 -5.03 -6.32 -4.90
C VAL A 110 -4.16 -7.57 -4.78
N THR A 111 -3.39 -7.87 -5.82
CA THR A 111 -2.58 -9.08 -5.92
C THR A 111 -1.15 -8.74 -6.31
N PRO A 112 -0.12 -9.16 -5.55
CA PRO A 112 1.27 -8.99 -5.93
C PRO A 112 1.59 -9.61 -7.29
N LEU A 113 2.40 -8.92 -8.10
CA LEU A 113 2.94 -9.49 -9.34
C LEU A 113 3.99 -10.56 -9.05
N LEU A 114 4.74 -10.40 -7.97
CA LEU A 114 5.68 -11.37 -7.43
C LEU A 114 5.41 -11.51 -5.92
N ALA A 115 5.52 -12.72 -5.38
CA ALA A 115 5.35 -12.92 -3.95
C ALA A 115 6.53 -12.36 -3.16
N ASP A 116 7.75 -12.61 -3.65
CA ASP A 116 8.99 -12.16 -3.05
C ASP A 116 9.40 -10.79 -3.60
N GLN A 117 9.01 -9.75 -2.89
CA GLN A 117 9.40 -8.36 -3.13
C GLN A 117 9.97 -7.75 -1.84
N GLU A 118 10.56 -8.59 -0.97
CA GLU A 118 11.19 -8.12 0.25
C GLU A 118 12.52 -7.40 -0.07
N LEU A 119 12.63 -6.16 0.40
CA LEU A 119 13.83 -5.34 0.34
C LEU A 119 14.46 -5.26 1.74
N ARG A 120 15.70 -5.70 1.85
CA ARG A 120 16.48 -5.65 3.10
C ARG A 120 17.63 -4.65 2.96
N THR A 121 17.53 -3.55 3.66
CA THR A 121 18.50 -2.44 3.56
C THR A 121 19.60 -2.53 4.62
N SER A 122 20.15 -3.71 4.86
CA SER A 122 21.12 -3.99 5.92
C SER A 122 22.37 -3.09 5.91
N ARG A 123 22.72 -2.55 4.74
CA ARG A 123 23.90 -1.67 4.54
C ARG A 123 23.59 -0.17 4.62
N SER A 124 22.32 0.22 4.68
CA SER A 124 21.89 1.63 4.72
C SER A 124 21.00 1.89 5.94
N THR A 125 19.68 1.89 5.74
CA THR A 125 18.70 2.24 6.78
C THR A 125 18.47 1.12 7.81
N LYS A 126 18.91 -0.11 7.51
CA LYS A 126 18.71 -1.31 8.35
C LYS A 126 17.24 -1.64 8.61
N VAL A 127 16.40 -1.35 7.64
CA VAL A 127 14.97 -1.65 7.68
C VAL A 127 14.67 -2.74 6.65
N SER A 128 13.73 -3.61 6.97
CA SER A 128 13.18 -4.57 6.03
C SER A 128 11.78 -4.12 5.63
N TYR A 129 11.58 -3.98 4.33
CA TYR A 129 10.30 -3.66 3.70
C TYR A 129 9.83 -4.85 2.87
N TRP A 130 8.54 -5.02 2.71
CA TRP A 130 8.01 -5.66 1.53
C TRP A 130 7.46 -4.54 0.64
N GLU A 131 8.09 -4.31 -0.49
CA GLU A 131 7.74 -3.24 -1.42
C GLU A 131 7.54 -3.83 -2.80
N GLY A 132 6.33 -3.68 -3.36
CA GLY A 132 6.15 -4.36 -4.61
C GLY A 132 4.99 -3.92 -5.48
N ALA A 133 5.20 -4.14 -6.77
CA ALA A 133 4.18 -3.93 -7.79
C ALA A 133 3.04 -4.93 -7.64
N VAL A 134 1.81 -4.43 -7.79
CA VAL A 134 0.58 -5.19 -7.66
C VAL A 134 -0.34 -4.99 -8.87
N ALA A 135 -1.08 -6.03 -9.22
CA ALA A 135 -2.23 -5.94 -10.12
C ALA A 135 -3.48 -5.67 -9.29
N VAL A 136 -4.37 -4.87 -9.83
CA VAL A 136 -5.63 -4.49 -9.21
C VAL A 136 -6.78 -4.87 -10.12
N THR A 137 -7.79 -5.53 -9.57
CA THR A 137 -9.07 -5.81 -10.22
C THR A 137 -10.21 -5.54 -9.26
N GLY A 138 -11.39 -5.27 -9.75
CA GLY A 138 -12.51 -5.04 -8.85
C GLY A 138 -13.76 -4.52 -9.52
N THR A 139 -14.57 -3.82 -8.74
CA THR A 139 -15.80 -3.17 -9.23
C THR A 139 -15.89 -1.74 -8.71
N LYS A 140 -16.25 -0.83 -9.58
CA LYS A 140 -16.56 0.57 -9.28
C LYS A 140 -17.97 0.87 -9.77
N GLN A 141 -18.86 1.27 -8.86
CA GLN A 141 -20.27 1.53 -9.15
C GLN A 141 -20.97 0.34 -9.89
N GLY A 142 -20.62 -0.89 -9.48
CA GLY A 142 -21.15 -2.11 -10.07
C GLY A 142 -20.55 -2.51 -11.43
N ARG A 143 -19.56 -1.78 -11.96
CA ARG A 143 -18.88 -2.08 -13.22
C ARG A 143 -17.48 -2.63 -12.95
N PRO A 144 -17.02 -3.64 -13.70
CA PRO A 144 -15.65 -4.12 -13.60
C PRO A 144 -14.64 -2.99 -13.82
N ILE A 145 -13.56 -3.00 -13.06
CA ILE A 145 -12.45 -2.07 -13.18
C ILE A 145 -11.13 -2.80 -12.95
N LYS A 146 -10.07 -2.32 -13.58
CA LYS A 146 -8.71 -2.82 -13.41
C LYS A 146 -7.77 -1.67 -13.10
N GLY A 147 -6.56 -2.01 -12.69
CA GLY A 147 -5.52 -1.03 -12.45
C GLY A 147 -4.21 -1.69 -12.07
N HIS A 148 -3.28 -0.86 -11.71
CA HIS A 148 -1.97 -1.21 -11.20
C HIS A 148 -1.72 -0.47 -9.90
N GLY A 149 -0.74 -0.90 -9.14
CA GLY A 149 -0.38 -0.21 -7.93
C GLY A 149 0.95 -0.67 -7.39
N TYR A 150 1.29 -0.10 -6.27
CA TYR A 150 2.45 -0.44 -5.48
C TYR A 150 2.04 -0.51 -4.01
N VAL A 151 2.60 -1.45 -3.28
CA VAL A 151 2.31 -1.64 -1.85
C VAL A 151 3.62 -1.66 -1.10
N GLU A 152 3.69 -0.91 -0.01
CA GLU A 152 4.80 -0.93 0.92
C GLU A 152 4.32 -1.38 2.30
N LEU A 153 5.04 -2.33 2.89
CA LEU A 153 4.76 -2.90 4.20
C LEU A 153 6.01 -2.78 5.08
N THR A 154 5.87 -2.14 6.22
CA THR A 154 6.96 -1.97 7.18
C THR A 154 6.65 -2.62 8.52
N GLY A 155 7.68 -2.91 9.32
CA GLY A 155 7.50 -3.37 10.71
C GLY A 155 6.99 -4.81 10.86
N TYR A 156 7.10 -5.64 9.83
CA TYR A 156 6.75 -7.07 9.89
C TYR A 156 7.95 -7.95 10.24
N ALA A 157 9.13 -7.67 9.71
CA ALA A 157 10.36 -8.40 10.01
C ALA A 157 10.96 -7.97 11.36
N GLU A 158 10.94 -6.67 11.61
CA GLU A 158 11.43 -6.05 12.82
C GLU A 158 10.66 -4.75 13.08
N ARG A 159 10.61 -4.32 14.34
CA ARG A 159 10.01 -3.03 14.66
C ARG A 159 10.78 -1.92 13.94
N LEU A 160 10.06 -1.13 13.17
CA LEU A 160 10.64 0.04 12.53
C LEU A 160 11.21 0.99 13.59
N LYS A 161 12.48 1.34 13.45
CA LYS A 161 13.18 2.37 14.23
C LYS A 161 13.60 3.44 13.23
N LEU A 162 12.93 4.56 13.27
CA LEU A 162 13.25 5.76 12.50
C LEU A 162 14.21 6.62 13.28
#